data_b0fb44938396f6d02cf15ed566f27ff5
#
_entry.id   b0fb44938396f6d02cf15ed566f27ff5
#
_cell.length_a   1.000
_cell.length_b   1.000
_cell.length_c   1.000
_cell.angle_alpha   90.00
_cell.angle_beta   90.00
_cell.angle_gamma   90.00
#
_symmetry.space_group_name_H-M   'P 1'
#
loop_
_entity.id
_entity.type
_entity.pdbx_description
1 polymer ?
#
loop_
_entity_poly.entity_id
_entity_poly.type
_entity_poly.pdbx_seq_one_letter_code
_entity_poly.pdbx_strand_id
1 'polypeptide(L)'
;QFDVEIGDNIYADLQIPLLGEHQAKNCALALAVCVDVLSDLRRESAVFSLPDIRKNLSLLHWPGRMEVLRSKPFVLLDACINATSCENVKEVLRHLGVWNCTVIVGIPEDKDYAGVVRSMKGMANRILLTRSGNPHYHFSQKQQETLAEEDIGTIWTDSVKQALTLAGSCPDPIVILGTTSVISEVEQIFQQS
;
A
#
# COMPACT_ATOMS: atom_id res chain seq x y z
N GLN A 1 0.98 -3.87 17.67
CA GLN A 1 1.91 -4.35 18.71
C GLN A 1 2.19 -5.83 18.47
N PHE A 2 3.46 -6.26 18.58
CA PHE A 2 3.90 -7.63 18.31
C PHE A 2 5.25 -7.88 18.98
N ASP A 3 5.58 -9.15 19.14
CA ASP A 3 6.86 -9.61 19.67
C ASP A 3 7.64 -10.35 18.57
N VAL A 4 8.95 -10.33 18.63
CA VAL A 4 9.84 -11.03 17.71
C VAL A 4 10.85 -11.85 18.48
N GLU A 5 10.93 -13.15 18.19
CA GLU A 5 11.92 -14.07 18.73
C GLU A 5 13.04 -14.32 17.70
N ILE A 6 14.28 -14.06 18.06
CA ILE A 6 15.46 -14.27 17.22
C ILE A 6 16.50 -15.02 18.04
N GLY A 7 16.69 -16.30 17.76
CA GLY A 7 17.50 -17.17 18.61
C GLY A 7 16.95 -17.21 20.03
N ASP A 8 17.78 -16.93 21.02
CA ASP A 8 17.40 -16.90 22.45
C ASP A 8 16.90 -15.53 22.91
N ASN A 9 16.82 -14.54 22.03
CA ASN A 9 16.43 -13.19 22.38
C ASN A 9 14.97 -12.91 22.01
N ILE A 10 14.24 -12.24 22.93
CA ILE A 10 12.86 -11.79 22.71
C ILE A 10 12.85 -10.26 22.64
N TYR A 11 12.42 -9.73 21.49
CA TYR A 11 12.17 -8.31 21.29
C TYR A 11 10.67 -8.06 21.45
N ALA A 12 10.27 -7.81 22.69
CA ALA A 12 8.86 -7.68 23.06
C ALA A 12 8.31 -6.26 22.87
N ASP A 13 6.98 -6.13 22.76
CA ASP A 13 6.23 -4.87 22.71
C ASP A 13 6.68 -3.94 21.57
N LEU A 14 7.01 -4.48 20.41
CA LEU A 14 7.34 -3.68 19.23
C LEU A 14 6.07 -3.06 18.65
N GLN A 15 6.18 -1.81 18.19
CA GLN A 15 5.11 -1.08 17.51
C GLN A 15 5.67 -0.39 16.28
N ILE A 16 4.90 -0.47 15.18
CA ILE A 16 5.18 0.26 13.95
C ILE A 16 3.91 1.03 13.55
N PRO A 17 4.02 2.23 12.98
CA PRO A 17 2.88 3.03 12.52
C PRO A 17 2.38 2.60 11.14
N LEU A 18 2.81 1.44 10.62
CA LEU A 18 2.38 0.87 9.36
C LEU A 18 1.19 -0.07 9.59
N LEU A 19 0.15 0.05 8.76
CA LEU A 19 -1.06 -0.75 8.88
C LEU A 19 -0.89 -2.14 8.24
N GLY A 20 -1.49 -3.14 8.87
CA GLY A 20 -1.56 -4.52 8.39
C GLY A 20 -0.57 -5.47 9.05
N GLU A 21 -1.02 -6.70 9.33
CA GLU A 21 -0.21 -7.75 9.97
C GLU A 21 1.05 -8.10 9.16
N HIS A 22 0.97 -8.05 7.83
CA HIS A 22 2.11 -8.29 6.95
C HIS A 22 3.27 -7.30 7.20
N GLN A 23 2.99 -6.07 7.65
CA GLN A 23 4.05 -5.10 7.99
C GLN A 23 4.78 -5.49 9.28
N ALA A 24 4.09 -6.08 10.25
CA ALA A 24 4.75 -6.64 11.43
C ALA A 24 5.68 -7.81 11.05
N LYS A 25 5.24 -8.69 10.14
CA LYS A 25 6.07 -9.78 9.59
C LYS A 25 7.29 -9.24 8.83
N ASN A 26 7.12 -8.21 8.02
CA ASN A 26 8.22 -7.54 7.32
C ASN A 26 9.23 -6.92 8.31
N CYS A 27 8.74 -6.27 9.36
CA CYS A 27 9.56 -5.70 10.42
C CYS A 27 10.34 -6.78 11.18
N ALA A 28 9.70 -7.90 11.51
CA ALA A 28 10.35 -9.03 12.17
C ALA A 28 11.51 -9.60 11.32
N LEU A 29 11.27 -9.78 10.02
CA LEU A 29 12.31 -10.24 9.09
C LEU A 29 13.46 -9.24 8.99
N ALA A 30 13.16 -7.95 8.85
CA ALA A 30 14.18 -6.90 8.80
C ALA A 30 15.01 -6.86 10.07
N LEU A 31 14.38 -6.98 11.24
CA LEU A 31 15.07 -7.01 12.54
C LEU A 31 15.99 -8.24 12.64
N ALA A 32 15.51 -9.42 12.21
CA ALA A 32 16.31 -10.64 12.22
C ALA A 32 17.56 -10.49 11.35
N VAL A 33 17.43 -9.97 10.13
CA VAL A 33 18.58 -9.70 9.24
C VAL A 33 19.56 -8.69 9.87
N CYS A 34 19.04 -7.62 10.47
CA CYS A 34 19.90 -6.64 11.14
C CYS A 34 20.69 -7.25 12.30
N VAL A 35 20.06 -8.08 13.12
CA VAL A 35 20.72 -8.77 14.25
C VAL A 35 21.81 -9.70 13.72
N ASP A 36 21.53 -10.49 12.69
CA ASP A 36 22.46 -11.43 12.09
C ASP A 36 23.70 -10.70 11.51
N VAL A 37 23.48 -9.71 10.64
CA VAL A 37 24.56 -8.93 10.02
C VAL A 37 25.44 -8.22 11.04
N LEU A 38 24.88 -7.70 12.12
CA LEU A 38 25.68 -7.00 13.14
C LEU A 38 26.46 -7.95 14.05
N SER A 39 25.92 -9.14 14.32
CA SER A 39 26.67 -10.18 15.04
C SER A 39 27.89 -10.65 14.23
N ASP A 40 27.74 -10.82 12.91
CA ASP A 40 28.84 -11.20 12.01
C ASP A 40 29.94 -10.14 11.90
N LEU A 41 29.55 -8.88 11.92
CA LEU A 41 30.51 -7.77 11.85
C LEU A 41 31.35 -7.59 13.14
N ARG A 42 31.17 -8.46 14.13
CA ARG A 42 31.89 -8.47 15.44
C ARG A 42 32.06 -7.06 16.04
N ARG A 43 31.09 -6.21 15.83
CA ARG A 43 31.05 -4.90 16.48
C ARG A 43 30.48 -5.11 17.87
N GLU A 44 31.38 -5.45 18.83
CA GLU A 44 31.04 -5.68 20.25
C GLU A 44 30.26 -4.54 20.91
N SER A 45 30.16 -3.39 20.26
CA SER A 45 29.44 -2.22 20.77
C SER A 45 28.05 -2.00 20.13
N ALA A 46 27.66 -2.79 19.14
CA ALA A 46 26.35 -2.66 18.51
C ALA A 46 25.28 -3.55 19.23
N VAL A 47 25.13 -3.32 20.53
CA VAL A 47 23.98 -3.90 21.25
C VAL A 47 22.75 -3.11 20.85
N PHE A 48 21.83 -3.74 20.14
CA PHE A 48 20.49 -3.16 19.96
C PHE A 48 19.79 -3.07 21.31
N SER A 49 19.78 -1.90 21.86
CA SER A 49 18.97 -1.60 23.03
C SER A 49 17.49 -1.72 22.62
N LEU A 50 16.73 -2.57 23.31
CA LEU A 50 15.29 -2.72 23.04
C LEU A 50 14.53 -1.38 23.11
N PRO A 51 14.84 -0.46 24.06
CA PRO A 51 14.26 0.89 24.04
C PRO A 51 14.56 1.68 22.77
N ASP A 52 15.78 1.58 22.21
CA ASP A 52 16.15 2.30 20.99
C ASP A 52 15.44 1.70 19.77
N ILE A 53 15.32 0.36 19.69
CA ILE A 53 14.54 -0.31 18.67
C ILE A 53 13.09 0.18 18.71
N ARG A 54 12.43 0.13 19.85
CA ARG A 54 11.04 0.59 20.01
C ARG A 54 10.88 2.05 19.58
N LYS A 55 11.78 2.92 20.05
CA LYS A 55 11.77 4.35 19.68
C LYS A 55 11.90 4.55 18.18
N ASN A 56 12.86 3.90 17.53
CA ASN A 56 13.09 4.10 16.10
C ASN A 56 11.99 3.47 15.25
N LEU A 57 11.45 2.31 15.62
CA LEU A 57 10.32 1.69 14.94
C LEU A 57 9.05 2.55 15.01
N SER A 58 8.80 3.24 16.14
CA SER A 58 7.65 4.13 16.25
C SER A 58 7.70 5.38 15.37
N LEU A 59 8.88 5.72 14.87
CA LEU A 59 9.11 6.85 13.95
C LEU A 59 9.11 6.43 12.47
N LEU A 60 8.91 5.14 12.20
CA LEU A 60 8.94 4.61 10.84
C LEU A 60 7.84 5.23 10.00
N HIS A 61 8.22 5.83 8.88
CA HIS A 61 7.33 6.29 7.85
C HIS A 61 7.76 5.69 6.51
N TRP A 62 6.82 5.05 5.81
CA TRP A 62 7.09 4.49 4.50
C TRP A 62 5.97 4.87 3.52
N PRO A 63 6.23 5.84 2.65
CA PRO A 63 5.26 6.32 1.70
C PRO A 63 4.64 5.20 0.86
N GLY A 64 3.31 5.27 0.66
CA GLY A 64 2.57 4.32 -0.14
C GLY A 64 2.55 2.88 0.39
N ARG A 65 2.70 2.68 1.69
CA ARG A 65 2.52 1.37 2.35
C ARG A 65 1.35 1.43 3.34
N MET A 66 0.14 1.13 2.87
CA MET A 66 -1.10 1.28 3.62
C MET A 66 -1.21 2.65 4.29
N GLU A 67 -0.81 3.68 3.55
CA GLU A 67 -0.72 5.04 4.05
C GLU A 67 -2.08 5.73 4.01
N VAL A 68 -2.53 6.23 5.16
CA VAL A 68 -3.73 7.05 5.24
C VAL A 68 -3.36 8.51 4.99
N LEU A 69 -3.58 8.99 3.76
CA LEU A 69 -3.27 10.37 3.38
C LEU A 69 -4.25 11.38 3.98
N ARG A 70 -5.48 10.96 4.20
CA ARG A 70 -6.54 11.80 4.77
C ARG A 70 -7.60 10.93 5.44
N SER A 71 -8.10 11.40 6.59
CA SER A 71 -9.13 10.69 7.35
C SER A 71 -10.57 11.11 6.97
N LYS A 72 -10.77 12.32 6.43
CA LYS A 72 -12.10 12.84 6.02
C LYS A 72 -11.99 13.74 4.79
N PRO A 73 -12.51 13.34 3.61
CA PRO A 73 -12.90 11.97 3.28
C PRO A 73 -11.71 11.02 3.40
N PHE A 74 -11.96 9.76 3.72
CA PHE A 74 -10.90 8.77 3.91
C PHE A 74 -10.18 8.49 2.59
N VAL A 75 -8.85 8.53 2.61
CA VAL A 75 -8.00 8.22 1.46
C VAL A 75 -6.86 7.32 1.91
N LEU A 76 -6.80 6.11 1.36
CA LEU A 76 -5.73 5.14 1.58
C LEU A 76 -4.90 5.00 0.30
N LEU A 77 -3.59 4.94 0.45
CA LEU A 77 -2.61 4.76 -0.62
C LEU A 77 -1.75 3.52 -0.37
N ASP A 78 -1.66 2.61 -1.36
CA ASP A 78 -0.81 1.43 -1.25
C ASP A 78 -0.15 1.05 -2.58
N ALA A 79 1.11 0.61 -2.52
CA ALA A 79 1.88 0.11 -3.66
C ALA A 79 1.52 -1.35 -4.03
N CYS A 80 0.27 -1.72 -3.91
CA CYS A 80 -0.28 -3.00 -4.34
C CYS A 80 -0.28 -3.12 -5.86
N ILE A 81 0.31 -4.21 -6.39
CA ILE A 81 0.43 -4.47 -7.83
C ILE A 81 0.01 -5.88 -8.26
N ASN A 82 -0.52 -6.68 -7.36
CA ASN A 82 -1.02 -8.03 -7.65
C ASN A 82 -2.14 -8.45 -6.69
N ALA A 83 -2.87 -9.50 -7.05
CA ALA A 83 -4.00 -10.01 -6.27
C ALA A 83 -3.62 -10.41 -4.84
N THR A 84 -2.45 -11.02 -4.64
CA THR A 84 -1.99 -11.46 -3.32
C THR A 84 -1.80 -10.29 -2.35
N SER A 85 -1.12 -9.22 -2.79
CA SER A 85 -0.95 -8.01 -1.98
C SER A 85 -2.27 -7.28 -1.75
N CYS A 86 -3.23 -7.40 -2.68
CA CYS A 86 -4.56 -6.80 -2.56
C CYS A 86 -5.38 -7.40 -1.40
N GLU A 87 -5.18 -8.67 -1.05
CA GLU A 87 -5.86 -9.27 0.10
C GLU A 87 -5.45 -8.57 1.42
N ASN A 88 -4.17 -8.19 1.57
CA ASN A 88 -3.73 -7.40 2.72
C ASN A 88 -4.43 -6.03 2.78
N VAL A 89 -4.62 -5.38 1.61
CA VAL A 89 -5.38 -4.11 1.53
C VAL A 89 -6.81 -4.31 2.03
N LYS A 90 -7.48 -5.36 1.56
CA LYS A 90 -8.86 -5.67 1.96
C LYS A 90 -8.98 -5.97 3.45
N GLU A 91 -8.02 -6.69 4.01
CA GLU A 91 -7.96 -6.97 5.43
C GLU A 91 -7.86 -5.68 6.25
N VAL A 92 -6.93 -4.79 5.88
CA VAL A 92 -6.77 -3.48 6.54
C VAL A 92 -8.04 -2.64 6.42
N LEU A 93 -8.65 -2.56 5.24
CA LEU A 93 -9.89 -1.82 5.03
C LEU A 93 -11.03 -2.33 5.94
N ARG A 94 -11.19 -3.66 6.07
CA ARG A 94 -12.19 -4.27 6.96
C ARG A 94 -11.93 -3.90 8.42
N HIS A 95 -10.68 -3.96 8.89
CA HIS A 95 -10.31 -3.56 10.24
C HIS A 95 -10.58 -2.07 10.51
N LEU A 96 -10.45 -1.23 9.49
CA LEU A 96 -10.78 0.20 9.56
C LEU A 96 -12.28 0.49 9.40
N GLY A 97 -13.13 -0.53 9.22
CA GLY A 97 -14.57 -0.37 9.00
C GLY A 97 -14.95 0.14 7.62
N VAL A 98 -14.05 0.06 6.64
CA VAL A 98 -14.30 0.45 5.25
C VAL A 98 -14.77 -0.77 4.46
N TRP A 99 -16.06 -0.80 4.15
CA TRP A 99 -16.70 -1.93 3.46
C TRP A 99 -16.99 -1.64 1.99
N ASN A 100 -17.11 -0.36 1.63
CA ASN A 100 -17.33 0.11 0.27
C ASN A 100 -16.45 1.33 0.00
N CYS A 101 -15.89 1.42 -1.21
CA CYS A 101 -14.98 2.51 -1.58
C CYS A 101 -15.00 2.77 -3.10
N THR A 102 -14.48 3.93 -3.50
CA THR A 102 -14.02 4.15 -4.87
C THR A 102 -12.55 3.72 -4.95
N VAL A 103 -12.24 2.81 -5.88
CA VAL A 103 -10.88 2.29 -6.07
C VAL A 103 -10.25 2.93 -7.29
N ILE A 104 -9.05 3.49 -7.13
CA ILE A 104 -8.19 3.95 -8.24
C ILE A 104 -7.09 2.92 -8.43
N VAL A 105 -6.96 2.38 -9.64
CA VAL A 105 -5.95 1.37 -9.99
C VAL A 105 -5.01 1.94 -11.04
N GLY A 106 -3.76 2.18 -10.65
CA GLY A 106 -2.68 2.65 -11.53
C GLY A 106 -1.60 1.59 -11.69
N ILE A 107 -1.94 0.46 -12.30
CA ILE A 107 -1.07 -0.69 -12.47
C ILE A 107 -0.87 -0.92 -13.98
N PRO A 108 0.39 -0.99 -14.49
CA PRO A 108 0.67 -1.16 -15.91
C PRO A 108 0.31 -2.57 -16.42
N GLU A 109 0.27 -2.71 -17.74
CA GLU A 109 -0.18 -3.93 -18.44
C GLU A 109 0.67 -5.17 -18.12
N ASP A 110 1.95 -4.98 -17.83
CA ASP A 110 2.91 -6.04 -17.51
C ASP A 110 2.81 -6.57 -16.07
N LYS A 111 1.90 -6.01 -15.28
CA LYS A 111 1.61 -6.41 -13.89
C LYS A 111 0.19 -6.98 -13.77
N ASP A 112 -0.14 -7.50 -12.61
CA ASP A 112 -1.42 -8.15 -12.34
C ASP A 112 -2.55 -7.13 -12.02
N TYR A 113 -2.76 -6.15 -12.91
CA TYR A 113 -3.84 -5.16 -12.75
C TYR A 113 -5.22 -5.83 -12.67
N ALA A 114 -5.44 -6.84 -13.49
CA ALA A 114 -6.72 -7.54 -13.55
C ALA A 114 -7.00 -8.34 -12.27
N GLY A 115 -5.99 -9.01 -11.70
CA GLY A 115 -6.11 -9.69 -10.42
C GLY A 115 -6.45 -8.73 -9.27
N VAL A 116 -5.83 -7.54 -9.24
CA VAL A 116 -6.16 -6.49 -8.26
C VAL A 116 -7.60 -6.00 -8.43
N VAL A 117 -8.03 -5.72 -9.66
CA VAL A 117 -9.41 -5.27 -9.94
C VAL A 117 -10.42 -6.33 -9.54
N ARG A 118 -10.21 -7.60 -9.92
CA ARG A 118 -11.08 -8.72 -9.51
C ARG A 118 -11.17 -8.85 -8.00
N SER A 119 -10.03 -8.74 -7.31
CA SER A 119 -9.97 -8.82 -5.86
C SER A 119 -10.77 -7.70 -5.18
N MET A 120 -10.72 -6.46 -5.72
CA MET A 120 -11.43 -5.30 -5.18
C MET A 120 -12.91 -5.23 -5.58
N LYS A 121 -13.37 -5.97 -6.59
CA LYS A 121 -14.75 -5.90 -7.14
C LYS A 121 -15.82 -5.96 -6.05
N GLY A 122 -15.65 -6.79 -5.02
CA GLY A 122 -16.62 -6.95 -3.93
C GLY A 122 -16.67 -5.82 -2.90
N MET A 123 -15.70 -4.89 -2.94
CA MET A 123 -15.62 -3.71 -2.05
C MET A 123 -15.73 -2.39 -2.83
N ALA A 124 -15.65 -2.43 -4.14
CA ALA A 124 -15.63 -1.24 -4.97
C ALA A 124 -17.02 -0.83 -5.44
N ASN A 125 -17.49 0.36 -5.05
CA ASN A 125 -18.64 1.00 -5.67
C ASN A 125 -18.30 1.47 -7.09
N ARG A 126 -17.06 1.92 -7.30
CA ARG A 126 -16.51 2.34 -8.59
C ARG A 126 -15.04 1.95 -8.69
N ILE A 127 -14.61 1.59 -9.89
CA ILE A 127 -13.21 1.30 -10.21
C ILE A 127 -12.75 2.24 -11.31
N LEU A 128 -11.74 3.04 -11.01
CA LEU A 128 -11.09 3.96 -11.94
C LEU A 128 -9.74 3.38 -12.33
N LEU A 129 -9.52 3.16 -13.62
CA LEU A 129 -8.20 2.83 -14.13
C LEU A 129 -7.48 4.13 -14.48
N THR A 130 -6.21 4.24 -14.10
CA THR A 130 -5.41 5.43 -14.40
C THR A 130 -4.00 5.06 -14.83
N ARG A 131 -3.32 6.01 -15.44
CA ARG A 131 -1.92 5.90 -15.80
C ARG A 131 -1.06 6.92 -15.05
N SER A 132 0.19 6.56 -14.79
CA SER A 132 1.21 7.52 -14.37
C SER A 132 1.84 8.21 -15.58
N GLY A 133 2.46 9.37 -15.35
CA GLY A 133 3.26 10.07 -16.35
C GLY A 133 4.63 9.43 -16.62
N ASN A 134 4.99 8.35 -15.94
CA ASN A 134 6.27 7.68 -16.12
C ASN A 134 6.32 6.91 -17.45
N PRO A 135 7.19 7.30 -18.41
CA PRO A 135 7.24 6.70 -19.73
C PRO A 135 7.76 5.25 -19.77
N HIS A 136 8.32 4.75 -18.68
CA HIS A 136 8.80 3.37 -18.58
C HIS A 136 7.67 2.36 -18.35
N TYR A 137 6.47 2.82 -18.00
CA TYR A 137 5.32 1.97 -17.79
C TYR A 137 4.30 2.11 -18.92
N HIS A 138 3.81 0.98 -19.39
CA HIS A 138 2.78 0.94 -20.41
C HIS A 138 1.40 0.75 -19.78
N PHE A 139 0.53 1.71 -20.08
CA PHE A 139 -0.87 1.70 -19.70
C PHE A 139 -1.70 1.94 -20.96
N SER A 140 -2.76 1.18 -21.16
CA SER A 140 -3.65 1.41 -22.28
C SER A 140 -5.11 1.15 -21.94
N GLN A 141 -5.99 1.70 -22.75
CA GLN A 141 -7.43 1.43 -22.66
C GLN A 141 -7.80 -0.04 -22.91
N LYS A 142 -6.90 -0.84 -23.49
CA LYS A 142 -7.09 -2.29 -23.60
C LYS A 142 -7.28 -2.98 -22.25
N GLN A 143 -6.69 -2.43 -21.19
CA GLN A 143 -6.93 -2.93 -19.83
C GLN A 143 -8.41 -2.82 -19.46
N GLN A 144 -9.07 -1.74 -19.84
CA GLN A 144 -10.50 -1.55 -19.62
C GLN A 144 -11.32 -2.53 -20.48
N GLU A 145 -10.93 -2.71 -21.75
CA GLU A 145 -11.60 -3.64 -22.67
C GLU A 145 -11.53 -5.09 -22.14
N THR A 146 -10.34 -5.52 -21.70
CA THR A 146 -10.13 -6.85 -21.08
C THR A 146 -11.03 -7.07 -19.85
N LEU A 147 -11.18 -6.07 -18.99
CA LEU A 147 -12.03 -6.16 -17.81
C LEU A 147 -13.52 -6.13 -18.16
N ALA A 148 -13.90 -5.42 -19.23
CA ALA A 148 -15.27 -5.40 -19.72
C ALA A 148 -15.71 -6.76 -20.27
N GLU A 149 -14.81 -7.54 -20.89
CA GLU A 149 -15.07 -8.92 -21.32
C GLU A 149 -15.39 -9.85 -20.13
N GLU A 150 -14.94 -9.51 -18.91
CA GLU A 150 -15.23 -10.20 -17.67
C GLU A 150 -16.43 -9.62 -16.88
N ASP A 151 -17.23 -8.77 -17.52
CA ASP A 151 -18.35 -8.05 -16.87
C ASP A 151 -17.91 -7.23 -15.65
N ILE A 152 -16.73 -6.59 -15.76
CA ILE A 152 -16.21 -5.66 -14.74
C ILE A 152 -16.23 -4.24 -15.31
N GLY A 153 -17.21 -3.46 -14.87
CA GLY A 153 -17.32 -2.05 -15.24
C GLY A 153 -16.19 -1.21 -14.61
N THR A 154 -15.40 -0.58 -15.48
CA THR A 154 -14.33 0.34 -15.04
C THR A 154 -14.41 1.66 -15.82
N ILE A 155 -13.82 2.71 -15.28
CA ILE A 155 -13.72 4.03 -15.92
C ILE A 155 -12.24 4.34 -16.16
N TRP A 156 -11.88 4.61 -17.40
CA TRP A 156 -10.54 5.04 -17.74
C TRP A 156 -10.33 6.53 -17.44
N THR A 157 -9.15 6.86 -16.95
CA THR A 157 -8.69 8.23 -16.72
C THR A 157 -7.26 8.43 -17.25
N ASP A 158 -6.98 9.57 -17.85
CA ASP A 158 -5.71 9.84 -18.52
C ASP A 158 -4.61 10.34 -17.58
N SER A 159 -4.91 10.52 -16.32
CA SER A 159 -3.92 10.89 -15.30
C SER A 159 -4.42 10.61 -13.88
N VAL A 160 -3.47 10.45 -12.95
CA VAL A 160 -3.75 10.33 -11.51
C VAL A 160 -4.58 11.51 -11.00
N LYS A 161 -4.28 12.74 -11.46
CA LYS A 161 -5.05 13.93 -11.09
C LYS A 161 -6.52 13.85 -11.52
N GLN A 162 -6.78 13.39 -12.75
CA GLN A 162 -8.15 13.20 -13.25
C GLN A 162 -8.89 12.13 -12.43
N ALA A 163 -8.23 11.00 -12.12
CA ALA A 163 -8.80 9.94 -11.29
C ALA A 163 -9.18 10.46 -9.90
N LEU A 164 -8.29 11.19 -9.25
CA LEU A 164 -8.54 11.79 -7.94
C LEU A 164 -9.71 12.81 -7.97
N THR A 165 -9.78 13.64 -9.00
CA THR A 165 -10.88 14.61 -9.19
C THR A 165 -12.22 13.87 -9.32
N LEU A 166 -12.24 12.81 -10.13
CA LEU A 166 -13.45 12.02 -10.36
C LEU A 166 -13.85 11.21 -9.12
N ALA A 167 -12.87 10.63 -8.40
CA ALA A 167 -13.11 9.94 -7.13
C ALA A 167 -13.67 10.89 -6.07
N GLY A 168 -13.10 12.09 -5.95
CA GLY A 168 -13.53 13.10 -4.99
C GLY A 168 -14.93 13.70 -5.24
N SER A 169 -15.56 13.43 -6.40
CA SER A 169 -16.94 13.84 -6.67
C SER A 169 -18.00 13.05 -5.91
N CYS A 170 -17.62 11.97 -5.22
CA CYS A 170 -18.49 11.15 -4.39
C CYS A 170 -17.97 11.11 -2.94
N PRO A 171 -18.86 10.92 -1.97
CA PRO A 171 -18.49 10.87 -0.55
C PRO A 171 -17.81 9.56 -0.12
N ASP A 172 -17.62 8.61 -1.05
CA ASP A 172 -17.04 7.32 -0.76
C ASP A 172 -15.58 7.45 -0.26
N PRO A 173 -15.13 6.55 0.62
CA PRO A 173 -13.72 6.33 0.87
C PRO A 173 -12.97 6.07 -0.44
N ILE A 174 -11.76 6.59 -0.57
CA ILE A 174 -10.93 6.42 -1.76
C ILE A 174 -9.75 5.50 -1.42
N VAL A 175 -9.56 4.47 -2.22
CA VAL A 175 -8.43 3.54 -2.13
C VAL A 175 -7.63 3.62 -3.42
N ILE A 176 -6.34 3.94 -3.31
CA ILE A 176 -5.45 4.12 -4.45
C ILE A 176 -4.41 3.01 -4.44
N LEU A 177 -4.38 2.23 -5.50
CA LEU A 177 -3.50 1.07 -5.67
C LEU A 177 -2.66 1.23 -6.93
N GLY A 178 -1.36 1.09 -6.83
CA GLY A 178 -0.52 1.25 -8.01
C GLY A 178 0.98 1.10 -7.78
N THR A 179 1.74 1.39 -8.82
CA THR A 179 3.19 1.40 -8.77
C THR A 179 3.74 2.59 -7.98
N THR A 180 5.04 2.54 -7.66
CA THR A 180 5.74 3.66 -7.01
C THR A 180 5.62 4.98 -7.76
N SER A 181 5.48 4.96 -9.10
CA SER A 181 5.24 6.18 -9.88
C SER A 181 3.88 6.79 -9.60
N VAL A 182 2.84 5.96 -9.49
CA VAL A 182 1.49 6.43 -9.10
C VAL A 182 1.50 6.96 -7.67
N ILE A 183 2.16 6.25 -6.75
CA ILE A 183 2.34 6.68 -5.35
C ILE A 183 2.95 8.08 -5.30
N SER A 184 4.08 8.28 -5.98
CA SER A 184 4.78 9.57 -6.01
C SER A 184 3.92 10.71 -6.56
N GLU A 185 3.16 10.47 -7.63
CA GLU A 185 2.26 11.48 -8.20
C GLU A 185 1.11 11.84 -7.23
N VAL A 186 0.54 10.84 -6.54
CA VAL A 186 -0.50 11.07 -5.53
C VAL A 186 0.05 11.92 -4.39
N GLU A 187 1.20 11.56 -3.83
CA GLU A 187 1.84 12.32 -2.75
C GLU A 187 2.13 13.76 -3.14
N GLN A 188 2.65 13.99 -4.34
CA GLN A 188 2.89 15.36 -4.84
C GLN A 188 1.60 16.18 -4.92
N ILE A 189 0.48 15.56 -5.35
CA ILE A 189 -0.81 16.25 -5.40
C ILE A 189 -1.31 16.60 -4.00
N PHE A 190 -1.17 15.68 -3.04
CA PHE A 190 -1.61 15.91 -1.65
C PHE A 190 -0.74 16.90 -0.89
N GLN A 191 0.55 17.01 -1.21
CA GLN A 191 1.46 18.01 -0.62
C GLN A 191 1.19 19.44 -1.13
N GLN A 192 0.55 19.59 -2.28
CA GLN A 192 0.23 20.88 -2.89
C GLN A 192 -1.18 21.37 -2.56
N SER A 193 -1.98 20.57 -1.84
CA SER A 193 -3.39 20.84 -1.50
C SER A 193 -3.53 21.32 -0.07
#